data_b50062575ab4770a5491ea96c7239cbd
#
_entry.id   b50062575ab4770a5491ea96c7239cbd
#
_cell.length_a   1.000
_cell.length_b   1.000
_cell.length_c   1.000
_cell.angle_alpha   90.00
_cell.angle_beta   90.00
_cell.angle_gamma   90.00
#
_symmetry.space_group_name_H-M   'P 1'
#
loop_
_entity.id
_entity.type
_entity.pdbx_description
1 polymer ?
#
loop_
_entity_poly.entity_id
_entity_poly.type
_entity_poly.pdbx_seq_one_letter_code
_entity_poly.pdbx_strand_id
1 'polypeptide(L)'
;MNRRMRSTLAALAAAALALPAAGRAEVQEVRISRGHGILYLPLIVMQEQRLVERHAKAAGLGDIKVSWPMFDGGNIINDAMLSGALDIAGIGAPGFITLWAKAKGNPKLEVGGLAGLSATSLWLNSTNPAVKTLRDFGPRDRIAMPGIKTSLSAVVLQMMVAREFGAAQYDKLDPLTVGLPHPDALTALISGNAEVNAHLGSPPFSYLELDSPRVHRVLSSVDVLGNITLDVVYCTRRFRDENPRLVRAFLAALEEADAFIARDRSGAADVFVRSSKVKVSRDEVMKMLADPDTRFSITPDGVLKYAEFMSSVKTIKVKPASWKELFFPEIHHLSGS
;
A
#
# COMPACT_ATOMS: atom_id res chain seq x y z
N MET A 1 -7.91 -42.11 -55.96
CA MET A 1 -8.08 -40.91 -55.16
C MET A 1 -7.23 -39.81 -55.78
N ASN A 2 -7.88 -38.88 -56.49
CA ASN A 2 -7.25 -37.99 -57.47
C ASN A 2 -6.31 -36.93 -56.79
N ARG A 3 -5.18 -36.61 -57.42
CA ARG A 3 -4.15 -35.67 -57.03
C ARG A 3 -4.76 -34.27 -56.60
N ARG A 4 -5.85 -33.90 -57.27
CA ARG A 4 -6.62 -32.61 -56.92
C ARG A 4 -7.34 -32.67 -55.61
N MET A 5 -7.78 -33.84 -55.11
CA MET A 5 -8.47 -33.98 -53.80
C MET A 5 -7.49 -33.94 -52.63
N ARG A 6 -6.22 -34.34 -52.87
CA ARG A 6 -5.16 -34.19 -51.84
C ARG A 6 -4.68 -32.76 -51.67
N SER A 7 -4.67 -31.94 -52.74
CA SER A 7 -4.30 -30.53 -52.69
C SER A 7 -5.35 -29.67 -51.99
N THR A 8 -6.63 -30.01 -52.12
CA THR A 8 -7.74 -29.26 -51.42
C THR A 8 -7.79 -29.58 -49.93
N LEU A 9 -7.49 -30.81 -49.52
CA LEU A 9 -7.41 -31.21 -48.12
C LEU A 9 -6.19 -30.57 -47.38
N ALA A 10 -5.06 -30.43 -48.09
CA ALA A 10 -3.87 -29.78 -47.54
C ALA A 10 -4.06 -28.26 -47.37
N ALA A 11 -4.81 -27.61 -48.28
CA ALA A 11 -5.12 -26.18 -48.17
C ALA A 11 -6.13 -25.85 -47.03
N LEU A 12 -7.09 -26.74 -46.77
CA LEU A 12 -8.02 -26.60 -45.63
C LEU A 12 -7.33 -26.85 -44.28
N ALA A 13 -6.37 -27.77 -44.21
CA ALA A 13 -5.60 -28.00 -42.97
C ALA A 13 -4.64 -26.85 -42.65
N ALA A 14 -4.07 -26.17 -43.66
CA ALA A 14 -3.22 -24.98 -43.45
C ALA A 14 -4.02 -23.74 -43.04
N ALA A 15 -5.26 -23.60 -43.49
CA ALA A 15 -6.14 -22.50 -43.09
C ALA A 15 -6.66 -22.62 -41.62
N ALA A 16 -6.76 -23.86 -41.10
CA ALA A 16 -7.15 -24.10 -39.72
C ALA A 16 -6.07 -23.77 -38.67
N LEU A 17 -4.79 -23.70 -39.09
CA LEU A 17 -3.64 -23.35 -38.25
C LEU A 17 -3.39 -21.83 -38.13
N ALA A 18 -4.11 -21.00 -38.89
CA ALA A 18 -3.98 -19.54 -38.91
C ALA A 18 -5.08 -18.81 -38.12
N LEU A 19 -5.87 -19.52 -37.31
CA LEU A 19 -6.73 -18.84 -36.33
C LEU A 19 -5.83 -18.14 -35.30
N PRO A 20 -5.84 -16.80 -35.22
CA PRO A 20 -5.16 -16.13 -34.12
C PRO A 20 -5.71 -16.74 -32.84
N ALA A 21 -4.84 -17.20 -31.95
CA ALA A 21 -5.23 -17.59 -30.60
C ALA A 21 -6.09 -16.44 -30.07
N ALA A 22 -7.40 -16.67 -29.92
CA ALA A 22 -8.32 -15.68 -29.41
C ALA A 22 -7.78 -15.29 -28.03
N GLY A 23 -7.00 -14.20 -27.96
CA GLY A 23 -6.49 -13.65 -26.72
C GLY A 23 -7.68 -13.50 -25.80
N ARG A 24 -7.63 -14.14 -24.65
CA ARG A 24 -8.69 -14.04 -23.65
C ARG A 24 -8.97 -12.55 -23.42
N ALA A 25 -10.22 -12.13 -23.56
CA ALA A 25 -10.57 -10.73 -23.33
C ALA A 25 -10.24 -10.37 -21.87
N GLU A 26 -9.53 -9.28 -21.68
CA GLU A 26 -9.25 -8.77 -20.34
C GLU A 26 -10.55 -8.31 -19.68
N VAL A 27 -10.53 -8.22 -18.35
CA VAL A 27 -11.72 -7.85 -17.57
C VAL A 27 -12.24 -6.45 -17.93
N GLN A 28 -13.58 -6.28 -17.90
CA GLN A 28 -14.25 -5.00 -18.15
C GLN A 28 -14.59 -4.27 -16.84
N GLU A 29 -14.36 -4.90 -15.70
CA GLU A 29 -14.50 -4.31 -14.37
C GLU A 29 -13.27 -4.62 -13.53
N VAL A 30 -12.75 -3.62 -12.84
CA VAL A 30 -11.62 -3.77 -11.91
C VAL A 30 -11.95 -3.11 -10.57
N ARG A 31 -11.60 -3.81 -9.49
CA ARG A 31 -11.81 -3.37 -8.10
C ARG A 31 -10.47 -3.06 -7.49
N ILE A 32 -10.26 -1.77 -7.18
CA ILE A 32 -8.98 -1.25 -6.66
C ILE A 32 -9.23 -0.74 -5.25
N SER A 33 -8.60 -1.32 -4.24
CA SER A 33 -8.74 -0.81 -2.88
C SER A 33 -7.70 0.25 -2.53
N ARG A 34 -8.10 1.16 -1.66
CA ARG A 34 -7.25 2.11 -0.99
C ARG A 34 -7.64 2.26 0.48
N GLY A 35 -6.73 2.71 1.31
CA GLY A 35 -7.00 3.06 2.69
C GLY A 35 -7.27 4.55 2.90
N HIS A 36 -7.19 4.97 4.14
CA HIS A 36 -7.32 6.36 4.57
C HIS A 36 -5.95 7.06 4.61
N GLY A 37 -5.99 8.39 4.44
CA GLY A 37 -4.83 9.26 4.64
C GLY A 37 -4.05 9.59 3.38
N ILE A 38 -3.04 10.45 3.56
CA ILE A 38 -2.27 11.04 2.47
C ILE A 38 -1.42 9.99 1.72
N LEU A 39 -1.08 8.88 2.37
CA LEU A 39 -0.34 7.79 1.75
C LEU A 39 -1.01 7.23 0.49
N TYR A 40 -2.34 7.34 0.40
CA TYR A 40 -3.13 6.88 -0.74
C TYR A 40 -3.45 8.00 -1.74
N LEU A 41 -2.84 9.18 -1.62
CA LEU A 41 -3.12 10.31 -2.52
C LEU A 41 -3.00 9.97 -4.01
N PRO A 42 -1.99 9.20 -4.50
CA PRO A 42 -1.96 8.82 -5.91
C PRO A 42 -3.21 8.05 -6.35
N LEU A 43 -3.68 7.10 -5.55
CA LEU A 43 -4.90 6.33 -5.86
C LEU A 43 -6.16 7.22 -5.78
N ILE A 44 -6.18 8.22 -4.89
CA ILE A 44 -7.26 9.20 -4.79
C ILE A 44 -7.29 10.06 -6.06
N VAL A 45 -6.14 10.54 -6.53
CA VAL A 45 -6.03 11.29 -7.79
C VAL A 45 -6.49 10.43 -8.98
N MET A 46 -6.05 9.16 -9.03
CA MET A 46 -6.48 8.23 -10.08
C MET A 46 -8.00 8.06 -10.09
N GLN A 47 -8.63 7.94 -8.93
CA GLN A 47 -10.08 7.82 -8.78
C GLN A 47 -10.80 9.10 -9.26
N GLU A 48 -10.41 10.26 -8.73
CA GLU A 48 -11.06 11.55 -9.02
C GLU A 48 -10.92 11.96 -10.49
N GLN A 49 -9.77 11.70 -11.10
CA GLN A 49 -9.49 12.05 -12.47
C GLN A 49 -9.78 10.92 -13.47
N ARG A 50 -10.27 9.76 -12.98
CA ARG A 50 -10.60 8.56 -13.79
C ARG A 50 -9.42 8.13 -14.66
N LEU A 51 -8.20 8.11 -14.09
CA LEU A 51 -6.98 7.86 -14.86
C LEU A 51 -6.91 6.43 -15.37
N VAL A 52 -7.34 5.45 -14.57
CA VAL A 52 -7.34 4.04 -14.97
C VAL A 52 -8.22 3.81 -16.17
N GLU A 53 -9.46 4.37 -16.16
CA GLU A 53 -10.40 4.28 -17.28
C GLU A 53 -9.82 4.94 -18.53
N ARG A 54 -9.21 6.13 -18.41
CA ARG A 54 -8.60 6.84 -19.55
C ARG A 54 -7.46 6.06 -20.19
N HIS A 55 -6.53 5.55 -19.36
CA HIS A 55 -5.40 4.76 -19.84
C HIS A 55 -5.83 3.41 -20.41
N ALA A 56 -6.83 2.76 -19.80
CA ALA A 56 -7.40 1.51 -20.33
C ALA A 56 -8.03 1.73 -21.72
N LYS A 57 -8.79 2.83 -21.88
CA LYS A 57 -9.37 3.20 -23.17
C LYS A 57 -8.30 3.47 -24.21
N ALA A 58 -7.25 4.20 -23.86
CA ALA A 58 -6.10 4.46 -24.74
C ALA A 58 -5.33 3.17 -25.10
N ALA A 59 -5.30 2.17 -24.21
CA ALA A 59 -4.72 0.85 -24.45
C ALA A 59 -5.64 -0.09 -25.28
N GLY A 60 -6.80 0.40 -25.75
CA GLY A 60 -7.73 -0.38 -26.58
C GLY A 60 -8.57 -1.40 -25.80
N LEU A 61 -8.74 -1.21 -24.47
CA LEU A 61 -9.61 -2.04 -23.64
C LEU A 61 -11.09 -1.57 -23.65
N GLY A 62 -11.38 -0.43 -24.29
CA GLY A 62 -12.71 0.17 -24.28
C GLY A 62 -13.04 0.88 -22.97
N ASP A 63 -14.33 1.01 -22.70
CA ASP A 63 -14.82 1.65 -21.48
C ASP A 63 -14.91 0.58 -20.38
N ILE A 64 -13.94 0.57 -19.47
CA ILE A 64 -13.94 -0.30 -18.30
C ILE A 64 -14.64 0.38 -17.11
N LYS A 65 -15.17 -0.42 -16.18
CA LYS A 65 -15.70 0.04 -14.90
C LYS A 65 -14.65 -0.12 -13.82
N VAL A 66 -14.35 0.96 -13.10
CA VAL A 66 -13.45 0.93 -11.95
C VAL A 66 -14.24 1.20 -10.68
N SER A 67 -14.10 0.34 -9.68
CA SER A 67 -14.66 0.55 -8.35
C SER A 67 -13.56 0.65 -7.30
N TRP A 68 -13.81 1.46 -6.26
CA TRP A 68 -12.84 1.82 -5.24
C TRP A 68 -13.32 1.46 -3.84
N PRO A 69 -13.41 0.16 -3.50
CA PRO A 69 -13.76 -0.26 -2.15
C PRO A 69 -12.66 0.16 -1.15
N MET A 70 -13.09 0.54 0.05
CA MET A 70 -12.18 0.94 1.13
C MET A 70 -12.19 -0.12 2.22
N PHE A 71 -11.00 -0.50 2.67
CA PHE A 71 -10.80 -1.46 3.75
C PHE A 71 -9.79 -0.89 4.75
N ASP A 72 -10.00 -1.21 6.03
CA ASP A 72 -9.07 -0.88 7.11
C ASP A 72 -8.37 -2.14 7.61
N GLY A 73 -7.04 -2.11 7.55
CA GLY A 73 -6.19 -3.19 8.05
C GLY A 73 -5.76 -4.20 6.99
N GLY A 74 -4.47 -4.54 7.04
CA GLY A 74 -3.83 -5.38 6.02
C GLY A 74 -4.41 -6.80 5.92
N ASN A 75 -4.90 -7.38 7.01
CA ASN A 75 -5.50 -8.72 6.98
C ASN A 75 -6.81 -8.73 6.18
N ILE A 76 -7.67 -7.73 6.38
CA ILE A 76 -8.95 -7.63 5.66
C ILE A 76 -8.72 -7.44 4.17
N ILE A 77 -7.74 -6.60 3.79
CA ILE A 77 -7.34 -6.40 2.39
C ILE A 77 -6.82 -7.72 1.79
N ASN A 78 -5.97 -8.44 2.53
CA ASN A 78 -5.41 -9.71 2.07
C ASN A 78 -6.50 -10.79 1.89
N ASP A 79 -7.46 -10.87 2.80
CA ASP A 79 -8.59 -11.81 2.68
C ASP A 79 -9.49 -11.46 1.49
N ALA A 80 -9.74 -10.16 1.26
CA ALA A 80 -10.49 -9.69 0.10
C ALA A 80 -9.76 -10.00 -1.23
N MET A 81 -8.44 -9.87 -1.26
CA MET A 81 -7.61 -10.25 -2.40
C MET A 81 -7.68 -11.75 -2.68
N LEU A 82 -7.50 -12.59 -1.66
CA LEU A 82 -7.52 -14.06 -1.79
C LEU A 82 -8.89 -14.61 -2.15
N SER A 83 -9.96 -13.99 -1.68
CA SER A 83 -11.35 -14.36 -2.04
C SER A 83 -11.76 -13.90 -3.44
N GLY A 84 -10.94 -13.08 -4.11
CA GLY A 84 -11.26 -12.47 -5.39
C GLY A 84 -12.28 -11.32 -5.28
N ALA A 85 -12.47 -10.74 -4.11
CA ALA A 85 -13.25 -9.53 -3.92
C ALA A 85 -12.51 -8.25 -4.33
N LEU A 86 -11.19 -8.34 -4.51
CA LEU A 86 -10.30 -7.28 -5.01
C LEU A 86 -9.42 -7.81 -6.15
N ASP A 87 -9.08 -6.90 -7.05
CA ASP A 87 -8.19 -7.18 -8.18
C ASP A 87 -6.80 -6.52 -7.99
N ILE A 88 -6.79 -5.25 -7.51
CA ILE A 88 -5.58 -4.50 -7.16
C ILE A 88 -5.78 -3.89 -5.77
N ALA A 89 -4.75 -3.90 -4.95
CA ALA A 89 -4.83 -3.33 -3.61
C ALA A 89 -3.65 -2.41 -3.29
N GLY A 90 -3.97 -1.22 -2.75
CA GLY A 90 -3.02 -0.41 -2.00
C GLY A 90 -2.98 -0.87 -0.54
N ILE A 91 -1.78 -1.10 0.00
CA ILE A 91 -1.59 -1.64 1.35
C ILE A 91 -0.21 -1.27 1.91
N GLY A 92 -0.09 -1.24 3.22
CA GLY A 92 1.21 -1.16 3.88
C GLY A 92 2.15 -2.31 3.49
N ALA A 93 3.40 -2.00 3.17
CA ALA A 93 4.38 -2.98 2.70
C ALA A 93 4.48 -4.25 3.57
N PRO A 94 4.45 -4.21 4.92
CA PRO A 94 4.46 -5.42 5.74
C PRO A 94 3.26 -6.34 5.51
N GLY A 95 2.06 -5.77 5.30
CA GLY A 95 0.86 -6.55 4.98
C GLY A 95 0.98 -7.30 3.66
N PHE A 96 1.49 -6.63 2.63
CA PHE A 96 1.82 -7.24 1.34
C PHE A 96 2.87 -8.35 1.48
N ILE A 97 3.99 -8.08 2.15
CA ILE A 97 5.07 -9.05 2.35
C ILE A 97 4.57 -10.30 3.11
N THR A 98 3.68 -10.11 4.08
CA THR A 98 3.04 -11.22 4.81
C THR A 98 2.27 -12.14 3.86
N LEU A 99 1.45 -11.57 2.98
CA LEU A 99 0.70 -12.35 2.00
C LEU A 99 1.62 -13.01 0.98
N TRP A 100 2.59 -12.26 0.44
CA TRP A 100 3.58 -12.78 -0.49
C TRP A 100 4.31 -14.02 0.08
N ALA A 101 4.78 -13.94 1.32
CA ALA A 101 5.49 -15.04 1.97
C ALA A 101 4.58 -16.27 2.21
N LYS A 102 3.31 -16.05 2.56
CA LYS A 102 2.31 -17.12 2.75
C LYS A 102 1.92 -17.80 1.43
N ALA A 103 1.84 -17.02 0.35
CA ALA A 103 1.39 -17.49 -0.96
C ALA A 103 2.53 -18.11 -1.79
N LYS A 104 3.78 -17.91 -1.41
CA LYS A 104 4.96 -18.38 -2.16
C LYS A 104 4.90 -19.89 -2.41
N GLY A 105 5.06 -20.28 -3.68
CA GLY A 105 4.99 -21.68 -4.11
C GLY A 105 3.58 -22.24 -4.31
N ASN A 106 2.54 -21.42 -4.16
CA ASN A 106 1.18 -21.78 -4.54
C ASN A 106 0.71 -20.91 -5.72
N PRO A 107 0.77 -21.40 -6.98
CA PRO A 107 0.49 -20.61 -8.17
C PRO A 107 -0.91 -19.97 -8.19
N LYS A 108 -1.87 -20.52 -7.45
CA LYS A 108 -3.24 -19.98 -7.38
C LYS A 108 -3.36 -18.77 -6.46
N LEU A 109 -2.44 -18.65 -5.49
CA LEU A 109 -2.49 -17.62 -4.46
C LEU A 109 -1.35 -16.59 -4.58
N GLU A 110 -0.34 -16.87 -5.43
CA GLU A 110 0.82 -15.99 -5.57
C GLU A 110 0.40 -14.55 -5.90
N VAL A 111 1.00 -13.64 -5.15
CA VAL A 111 0.86 -12.20 -5.34
C VAL A 111 2.21 -11.58 -5.68
N GLY A 112 2.19 -10.42 -6.31
CA GLY A 112 3.36 -9.60 -6.55
C GLY A 112 3.02 -8.12 -6.50
N GLY A 113 3.97 -7.31 -6.07
CA GLY A 113 3.86 -5.87 -6.11
C GLY A 113 3.85 -5.36 -7.55
N LEU A 114 2.98 -4.41 -7.82
CA LEU A 114 2.94 -3.66 -9.08
C LEU A 114 3.88 -2.47 -9.00
N ALA A 115 3.88 -1.75 -7.86
CA ALA A 115 4.71 -0.57 -7.64
C ALA A 115 4.82 -0.21 -6.15
N GLY A 116 5.81 0.62 -5.79
CA GLY A 116 5.72 1.49 -4.62
C GLY A 116 4.55 2.45 -4.76
N LEU A 117 4.12 3.04 -3.67
CA LEU A 117 3.02 4.01 -3.70
C LEU A 117 3.40 5.31 -3.00
N SER A 118 3.91 5.22 -1.77
CA SER A 118 4.17 6.40 -0.96
C SER A 118 5.15 6.13 0.18
N ALA A 119 5.80 7.20 0.63
CA ALA A 119 6.60 7.27 1.83
C ALA A 119 6.26 8.55 2.59
N THR A 120 6.32 8.50 3.92
CA THR A 120 6.22 9.65 4.83
C THR A 120 6.71 9.25 6.22
N SER A 121 6.76 10.20 7.14
CA SER A 121 6.97 9.91 8.56
C SER A 121 5.70 9.38 9.21
N LEU A 122 5.77 8.25 9.89
CA LEU A 122 4.79 7.89 10.92
C LEU A 122 5.22 8.52 12.24
N TRP A 123 4.31 9.23 12.90
CA TRP A 123 4.61 9.85 14.19
C TRP A 123 3.96 9.08 15.32
N LEU A 124 4.77 8.78 16.33
CA LEU A 124 4.26 8.32 17.62
C LEU A 124 3.94 9.55 18.47
N ASN A 125 2.66 9.83 18.60
CA ASN A 125 2.15 10.93 19.40
C ASN A 125 1.60 10.43 20.74
N SER A 126 1.69 11.24 21.79
CA SER A 126 1.18 10.87 23.12
C SER A 126 0.57 12.06 23.85
N THR A 127 -0.44 11.78 24.68
CA THR A 127 -1.01 12.70 25.67
C THR A 127 -0.35 12.56 27.05
N ASN A 128 0.45 11.50 27.27
CA ASN A 128 1.15 11.29 28.53
C ASN A 128 2.42 12.17 28.59
N PRO A 129 2.45 13.23 29.40
CA PRO A 129 3.59 14.16 29.42
C PRO A 129 4.89 13.54 29.94
N ALA A 130 4.81 12.39 30.61
CA ALA A 130 6.00 11.66 31.07
C ALA A 130 6.68 10.84 29.96
N VAL A 131 5.97 10.55 28.85
CA VAL A 131 6.50 9.77 27.73
C VAL A 131 7.21 10.70 26.76
N LYS A 132 8.53 10.63 26.69
CA LYS A 132 9.40 11.39 25.76
C LYS A 132 10.15 10.50 24.78
N THR A 133 10.31 9.22 25.14
CA THR A 133 11.02 8.21 24.35
C THR A 133 10.27 6.88 24.41
N LEU A 134 10.68 5.90 23.62
CA LEU A 134 10.14 4.53 23.70
C LEU A 134 10.38 3.88 25.06
N ARG A 135 11.40 4.32 25.82
CA ARG A 135 11.76 3.77 27.15
C ARG A 135 10.78 4.20 28.25
N ASP A 136 10.05 5.27 28.02
CA ASP A 136 9.18 5.86 29.05
C ASP A 136 7.78 5.23 29.06
N PHE A 137 7.45 4.41 28.04
CA PHE A 137 6.17 3.71 28.01
C PHE A 137 6.06 2.68 29.14
N GLY A 138 5.03 2.80 29.94
CA GLY A 138 4.74 1.94 31.08
C GLY A 138 3.46 1.10 30.89
N PRO A 139 3.15 0.21 31.84
CA PRO A 139 2.07 -0.75 31.71
C PRO A 139 0.65 -0.14 31.61
N ARG A 140 0.51 1.16 31.93
CA ARG A 140 -0.75 1.90 31.82
C ARG A 140 -0.93 2.61 30.48
N ASP A 141 0.13 2.71 29.67
CA ASP A 141 0.05 3.35 28.37
C ASP A 141 -0.61 2.42 27.34
N ARG A 142 -1.31 3.02 26.38
CA ARG A 142 -1.98 2.31 25.28
C ARG A 142 -1.71 3.03 23.98
N ILE A 143 -1.09 2.30 23.06
CA ILE A 143 -0.68 2.79 21.74
C ILE A 143 -1.66 2.28 20.70
N ALA A 144 -2.50 3.17 20.16
CA ALA A 144 -3.43 2.85 19.10
C ALA A 144 -2.73 2.63 17.75
N MET A 145 -3.26 1.72 16.96
CA MET A 145 -2.85 1.46 15.56
C MET A 145 -3.91 0.63 14.83
N PRO A 146 -4.03 0.69 13.49
CA PRO A 146 -5.13 0.03 12.75
C PRO A 146 -5.19 -1.50 12.89
N GLY A 147 -4.08 -2.15 13.23
CA GLY A 147 -4.02 -3.58 13.46
C GLY A 147 -2.79 -3.94 14.27
N ILE A 148 -2.99 -4.73 15.32
CA ILE A 148 -1.90 -5.19 16.18
C ILE A 148 -1.04 -6.24 15.45
N LYS A 149 0.28 -6.19 15.65
CA LYS A 149 1.30 -7.14 15.15
C LYS A 149 1.53 -7.17 13.63
N THR A 150 0.56 -6.83 12.80
CA THR A 150 0.62 -7.09 11.34
C THR A 150 0.41 -5.85 10.47
N SER A 151 -0.13 -4.76 11.03
CA SER A 151 -0.28 -3.51 10.28
C SER A 151 1.07 -2.84 10.02
N LEU A 152 1.11 -1.90 9.07
CA LEU A 152 2.28 -1.07 8.81
C LEU A 152 2.79 -0.42 10.12
N SER A 153 1.91 0.25 10.87
CA SER A 153 2.27 0.89 12.14
C SER A 153 2.82 -0.10 13.16
N ALA A 154 2.24 -1.31 13.26
CA ALA A 154 2.72 -2.33 14.19
C ALA A 154 4.14 -2.80 13.86
N VAL A 155 4.41 -3.12 12.60
CA VAL A 155 5.74 -3.57 12.18
C VAL A 155 6.77 -2.44 12.30
N VAL A 156 6.39 -1.20 11.94
CA VAL A 156 7.26 -0.03 12.13
C VAL A 156 7.57 0.20 13.61
N LEU A 157 6.57 0.08 14.52
CA LEU A 157 6.82 0.16 15.96
C LEU A 157 7.82 -0.90 16.40
N GLN A 158 7.60 -2.16 16.01
CA GLN A 158 8.52 -3.26 16.35
C GLN A 158 9.94 -3.02 15.83
N MET A 159 10.10 -2.48 14.62
CA MET A 159 11.42 -2.11 14.08
C MET A 159 12.08 -1.00 14.90
N MET A 160 11.33 0.02 15.31
CA MET A 160 11.84 1.10 16.17
C MET A 160 12.20 0.56 17.56
N VAL A 161 11.38 -0.31 18.14
CA VAL A 161 11.62 -0.97 19.43
C VAL A 161 12.88 -1.86 19.35
N ALA A 162 13.03 -2.63 18.28
CA ALA A 162 14.23 -3.45 18.07
C ALA A 162 15.51 -2.60 17.97
N ARG A 163 15.42 -1.41 17.40
CA ARG A 163 16.53 -0.46 17.28
C ARG A 163 16.91 0.12 18.65
N GLU A 164 15.91 0.43 19.48
CA GLU A 164 16.07 1.06 20.79
C GLU A 164 16.51 0.09 21.88
N PHE A 165 15.93 -1.12 21.90
CA PHE A 165 16.11 -2.11 22.99
C PHE A 165 16.92 -3.33 22.57
N GLY A 166 17.26 -3.46 21.29
CA GLY A 166 17.89 -4.65 20.71
C GLY A 166 16.87 -5.61 20.07
N ALA A 167 17.33 -6.36 19.08
CA ALA A 167 16.50 -7.23 18.26
C ALA A 167 15.71 -8.29 19.06
N ALA A 168 16.25 -8.77 20.18
CA ALA A 168 15.58 -9.74 21.04
C ALA A 168 14.36 -9.20 21.80
N GLN A 169 14.21 -7.86 21.85
CA GLN A 169 13.12 -7.19 22.55
C GLN A 169 12.19 -6.42 21.59
N TYR A 170 12.16 -6.81 20.33
CA TYR A 170 11.39 -6.11 19.27
C TYR A 170 9.90 -5.97 19.60
N ASP A 171 9.32 -6.89 20.36
CA ASP A 171 7.91 -6.95 20.74
C ASP A 171 7.62 -6.39 22.15
N LYS A 172 8.61 -5.73 22.77
CA LYS A 172 8.49 -5.23 24.16
C LYS A 172 7.28 -4.32 24.39
N LEU A 173 6.89 -3.55 23.40
CA LEU A 173 5.73 -2.64 23.49
C LEU A 173 4.44 -3.27 22.92
N ASP A 174 4.47 -4.46 22.33
CA ASP A 174 3.28 -5.13 21.78
C ASP A 174 2.14 -5.28 22.81
N PRO A 175 2.40 -5.60 24.11
CA PRO A 175 1.35 -5.67 25.12
C PRO A 175 0.62 -4.35 25.38
N LEU A 176 1.19 -3.22 24.97
CA LEU A 176 0.60 -1.89 25.11
C LEU A 176 -0.20 -1.48 23.88
N THR A 177 -0.17 -2.27 22.79
CA THR A 177 -0.84 -1.90 21.54
C THR A 177 -2.33 -2.22 21.56
N VAL A 178 -3.13 -1.34 20.94
CA VAL A 178 -4.59 -1.47 20.81
C VAL A 178 -4.98 -1.31 19.34
N GLY A 179 -5.77 -2.26 18.83
CA GLY A 179 -6.30 -2.20 17.47
C GLY A 179 -7.40 -1.16 17.36
N LEU A 180 -7.13 -0.05 16.66
CA LEU A 180 -8.09 1.04 16.45
C LEU A 180 -7.76 1.72 15.12
N PRO A 181 -8.74 1.88 14.18
CA PRO A 181 -8.55 2.61 12.94
C PRO A 181 -8.04 4.04 13.18
N HIS A 182 -7.22 4.57 12.27
CA HIS A 182 -6.63 5.90 12.45
C HIS A 182 -7.64 7.03 12.75
N PRO A 183 -8.83 7.11 12.11
CA PRO A 183 -9.83 8.13 12.45
C PRO A 183 -10.35 8.00 13.89
N ASP A 184 -10.53 6.77 14.36
CA ASP A 184 -11.02 6.49 15.72
C ASP A 184 -9.91 6.75 16.74
N ALA A 185 -8.65 6.41 16.41
CA ALA A 185 -7.48 6.69 17.23
C ALA A 185 -7.27 8.20 17.42
N LEU A 186 -7.39 9.02 16.35
CA LEU A 186 -7.37 10.48 16.44
C LEU A 186 -8.44 10.96 17.42
N THR A 187 -9.69 10.50 17.25
CA THR A 187 -10.81 10.93 18.11
C THR A 187 -10.56 10.54 19.57
N ALA A 188 -10.13 9.29 19.82
CA ALA A 188 -9.84 8.81 21.17
C ALA A 188 -8.72 9.60 21.83
N LEU A 189 -7.64 9.89 21.10
CA LEU A 189 -6.47 10.61 21.64
C LEU A 189 -6.81 12.06 21.99
N ILE A 190 -7.49 12.80 21.10
CA ILE A 190 -7.81 14.22 21.33
C ILE A 190 -8.95 14.42 22.32
N SER A 191 -9.90 13.48 22.45
CA SER A 191 -10.99 13.55 23.43
C SER A 191 -10.51 13.31 24.87
N GLY A 192 -9.31 12.70 25.03
CA GLY A 192 -8.77 12.34 26.33
C GLY A 192 -9.43 11.10 26.93
N ASN A 193 -9.88 10.18 26.08
CA ASN A 193 -10.32 8.87 26.54
C ASN A 193 -9.15 8.16 27.23
N ALA A 194 -9.39 7.67 28.45
CA ALA A 194 -8.36 7.02 29.28
C ALA A 194 -7.87 5.68 28.70
N GLU A 195 -8.57 5.12 27.71
CA GLU A 195 -8.22 3.85 27.10
C GLU A 195 -7.08 3.93 26.08
N VAL A 196 -6.83 5.13 25.51
CA VAL A 196 -5.76 5.36 24.52
C VAL A 196 -5.08 6.68 24.85
N ASN A 197 -3.77 6.63 25.04
CA ASN A 197 -2.97 7.82 25.33
C ASN A 197 -1.75 7.97 24.40
N ALA A 198 -1.63 7.12 23.39
CA ALA A 198 -0.65 7.26 22.32
C ALA A 198 -1.20 6.67 21.01
N HIS A 199 -0.70 7.18 19.88
CA HIS A 199 -1.04 6.68 18.55
C HIS A 199 0.19 6.74 17.65
N LEU A 200 0.47 5.65 16.93
CA LEU A 200 1.45 5.64 15.85
C LEU A 200 0.70 5.82 14.52
N GLY A 201 0.55 7.06 14.14
CA GLY A 201 -0.29 7.49 13.03
C GLY A 201 0.48 8.00 11.82
N SER A 202 -0.20 7.94 10.66
CA SER A 202 0.21 8.60 9.43
C SER A 202 -0.52 9.93 9.24
N PRO A 203 -0.03 10.86 8.37
CA PRO A 203 -0.81 12.03 7.98
C PRO A 203 -2.13 11.64 7.27
N PRO A 204 -3.24 12.38 7.49
CA PRO A 204 -3.36 13.62 8.25
C PRO A 204 -3.48 13.43 9.77
N PHE A 205 -3.72 12.21 10.25
CA PHE A 205 -4.08 11.93 11.66
C PHE A 205 -2.99 12.41 12.61
N SER A 206 -1.74 12.06 12.35
CA SER A 206 -0.61 12.46 13.17
C SER A 206 -0.41 13.99 13.26
N TYR A 207 -0.77 14.73 12.20
CA TYR A 207 -0.73 16.20 12.20
C TYR A 207 -1.89 16.78 13.01
N LEU A 208 -3.12 16.32 12.74
CA LEU A 208 -4.33 16.80 13.43
C LEU A 208 -4.30 16.54 14.95
N GLU A 209 -3.63 15.50 15.39
CA GLU A 209 -3.41 15.22 16.81
C GLU A 209 -2.62 16.33 17.51
N LEU A 210 -1.60 16.89 16.82
CA LEU A 210 -0.76 17.95 17.37
C LEU A 210 -1.44 19.32 17.46
N ASP A 211 -2.63 19.49 16.86
CA ASP A 211 -3.46 20.69 17.09
C ASP A 211 -4.02 20.73 18.52
N SER A 212 -4.06 19.58 19.19
CA SER A 212 -4.42 19.51 20.61
C SER A 212 -3.21 19.84 21.50
N PRO A 213 -3.30 20.85 22.39
CA PRO A 213 -2.18 21.23 23.27
C PRO A 213 -1.79 20.13 24.26
N ARG A 214 -2.60 19.08 24.40
CA ARG A 214 -2.31 17.93 25.26
C ARG A 214 -1.45 16.87 24.58
N VAL A 215 -1.34 16.93 23.25
CA VAL A 215 -0.63 15.94 22.46
C VAL A 215 0.75 16.46 22.09
N HIS A 216 1.74 15.63 22.22
CA HIS A 216 3.10 15.91 21.72
C HIS A 216 3.63 14.73 20.93
N ARG A 217 4.52 15.01 20.00
CA ARG A 217 5.26 14.00 19.26
C ARG A 217 6.37 13.43 20.12
N VAL A 218 6.37 12.10 20.29
CA VAL A 218 7.42 11.34 20.98
C VAL A 218 8.54 10.99 20.01
N LEU A 219 8.18 10.54 18.78
CA LEU A 219 9.13 9.97 17.85
C LEU A 219 8.60 10.04 16.41
N SER A 220 9.51 10.19 15.45
CA SER A 220 9.26 10.01 14.02
C SER A 220 9.90 8.70 13.53
N SER A 221 9.18 7.92 12.71
CA SER A 221 9.72 6.68 12.13
C SER A 221 10.93 6.94 11.23
N VAL A 222 10.97 8.09 10.54
CA VAL A 222 12.07 8.45 9.64
C VAL A 222 13.37 8.70 10.40
N ASP A 223 13.30 9.27 11.61
CA ASP A 223 14.50 9.50 12.45
C ASP A 223 15.20 8.18 12.82
N VAL A 224 14.44 7.08 12.87
CA VAL A 224 14.95 5.76 13.29
C VAL A 224 15.24 4.84 12.09
N LEU A 225 14.38 4.80 11.10
CA LEU A 225 14.43 3.82 10.00
C LEU A 225 14.90 4.41 8.67
N GLY A 226 14.96 5.75 8.57
CA GLY A 226 15.10 6.47 7.32
C GLY A 226 13.79 6.53 6.53
N ASN A 227 13.79 7.30 5.46
CA ASN A 227 12.61 7.45 4.60
C ASN A 227 12.51 6.28 3.63
N ILE A 228 11.63 5.33 3.94
CA ILE A 228 11.38 4.10 3.16
C ILE A 228 9.92 4.08 2.67
N THR A 229 9.67 3.34 1.59
CA THR A 229 8.30 3.12 1.08
C THR A 229 7.45 2.47 2.16
N LEU A 230 6.34 3.12 2.51
CA LEU A 230 5.39 2.64 3.50
C LEU A 230 4.28 1.81 2.86
N ASP A 231 3.68 2.33 1.78
CA ASP A 231 2.61 1.64 1.06
C ASP A 231 3.06 1.23 -0.34
N VAL A 232 2.47 0.14 -0.80
CA VAL A 232 2.68 -0.44 -2.12
C VAL A 232 1.34 -0.77 -2.77
N VAL A 233 1.34 -0.97 -4.08
CA VAL A 233 0.22 -1.56 -4.80
C VAL A 233 0.59 -2.95 -5.29
N TYR A 234 -0.34 -3.91 -5.17
CA TYR A 234 -0.11 -5.30 -5.54
C TYR A 234 -1.37 -5.96 -6.12
N CYS A 235 -1.18 -7.07 -6.81
CA CYS A 235 -2.26 -7.93 -7.27
C CYS A 235 -1.85 -9.41 -7.24
N THR A 236 -2.78 -10.31 -7.55
CA THR A 236 -2.43 -11.72 -7.76
C THR A 236 -1.67 -11.89 -9.08
N ARG A 237 -0.74 -12.87 -9.15
CA ARG A 237 -0.05 -13.24 -10.40
C ARG A 237 -1.06 -13.57 -11.49
N ARG A 238 -2.10 -14.31 -11.13
CA ARG A 238 -3.16 -14.68 -12.06
C ARG A 238 -3.82 -13.46 -12.70
N PHE A 239 -4.21 -12.46 -11.89
CA PHE A 239 -4.83 -11.24 -12.40
C PHE A 239 -3.89 -10.50 -13.36
N ARG A 240 -2.62 -10.34 -12.99
CA ARG A 240 -1.60 -9.70 -13.82
C ARG A 240 -1.40 -10.42 -15.16
N ASP A 241 -1.33 -11.77 -15.15
CA ASP A 241 -1.07 -12.57 -16.33
C ASP A 241 -2.29 -12.65 -17.28
N GLU A 242 -3.51 -12.60 -16.72
CA GLU A 242 -4.76 -12.57 -17.49
C GLU A 242 -5.11 -11.15 -18.00
N ASN A 243 -4.53 -10.06 -17.42
CA ASN A 243 -4.88 -8.66 -17.74
C ASN A 243 -3.64 -7.77 -17.98
N PRO A 244 -2.70 -8.16 -18.86
CA PRO A 244 -1.42 -7.45 -18.99
C PRO A 244 -1.53 -6.03 -19.56
N ARG A 245 -2.57 -5.72 -20.38
CA ARG A 245 -2.80 -4.36 -20.87
C ARG A 245 -3.39 -3.46 -19.78
N LEU A 246 -4.33 -4.01 -19.00
CA LEU A 246 -4.93 -3.28 -17.87
C LEU A 246 -3.89 -2.97 -16.79
N VAL A 247 -3.00 -3.92 -16.49
CA VAL A 247 -1.89 -3.69 -15.54
C VAL A 247 -0.96 -2.57 -16.03
N ARG A 248 -0.59 -2.56 -17.31
CA ARG A 248 0.20 -1.44 -17.87
C ARG A 248 -0.57 -0.12 -17.84
N ALA A 249 -1.87 -0.13 -18.14
CA ALA A 249 -2.73 1.05 -18.05
C ALA A 249 -2.82 1.58 -16.60
N PHE A 250 -2.92 0.68 -15.62
CA PHE A 250 -2.89 1.03 -14.20
C PHE A 250 -1.55 1.68 -13.79
N LEU A 251 -0.41 1.12 -14.20
CA LEU A 251 0.90 1.68 -13.90
C LEU A 251 1.09 3.06 -14.54
N ALA A 252 0.69 3.23 -15.80
CA ALA A 252 0.72 4.53 -16.47
C ALA A 252 -0.19 5.57 -15.79
N ALA A 253 -1.36 5.14 -15.31
CA ALA A 253 -2.26 5.99 -14.54
C ALA A 253 -1.65 6.40 -13.19
N LEU A 254 -0.91 5.50 -12.53
CA LEU A 254 -0.21 5.78 -11.27
C LEU A 254 0.93 6.78 -11.50
N GLU A 255 1.74 6.59 -12.53
CA GLU A 255 2.81 7.53 -12.91
C GLU A 255 2.25 8.92 -13.25
N GLU A 256 1.12 9.01 -13.96
CA GLU A 256 0.44 10.28 -14.24
C GLU A 256 -0.05 10.95 -12.95
N ALA A 257 -0.58 10.17 -12.00
CA ALA A 257 -1.02 10.69 -10.70
C ALA A 257 0.16 11.25 -9.90
N ASP A 258 1.29 10.53 -9.84
CA ASP A 258 2.51 10.99 -9.16
C ASP A 258 3.06 12.28 -9.82
N ALA A 259 3.08 12.33 -11.16
CA ALA A 259 3.48 13.51 -11.91
C ALA A 259 2.54 14.70 -11.67
N PHE A 260 1.23 14.47 -11.56
CA PHE A 260 0.26 15.51 -11.22
C PHE A 260 0.52 16.07 -9.82
N ILE A 261 0.71 15.20 -8.80
CA ILE A 261 0.97 15.62 -7.43
C ILE A 261 2.27 16.44 -7.35
N ALA A 262 3.31 16.02 -8.06
CA ALA A 262 4.61 16.72 -8.06
C ALA A 262 4.51 18.10 -8.72
N ARG A 263 3.75 18.22 -9.81
CA ARG A 263 3.59 19.46 -10.60
C ARG A 263 2.62 20.45 -9.99
N ASP A 264 1.51 19.93 -9.41
CA ASP A 264 0.41 20.74 -8.89
C ASP A 264 0.00 20.28 -7.48
N ARG A 265 0.84 20.58 -6.49
CA ARG A 265 0.56 20.28 -5.07
C ARG A 265 -0.74 20.91 -4.59
N SER A 266 -1.07 22.09 -5.12
CA SER A 266 -2.30 22.80 -4.79
C SER A 266 -3.54 22.05 -5.25
N GLY A 267 -3.59 21.64 -6.52
CA GLY A 267 -4.67 20.81 -7.04
C GLY A 267 -4.74 19.44 -6.37
N ALA A 268 -3.60 18.84 -6.03
CA ALA A 268 -3.54 17.57 -5.29
C ALA A 268 -4.12 17.72 -3.87
N ALA A 269 -3.85 18.84 -3.18
CA ALA A 269 -4.46 19.15 -1.88
C ALA A 269 -5.98 19.31 -1.99
N ASP A 270 -6.48 20.00 -3.01
CA ASP A 270 -7.92 20.14 -3.26
C ASP A 270 -8.59 18.79 -3.53
N VAL A 271 -7.94 17.90 -4.30
CA VAL A 271 -8.40 16.53 -4.53
C VAL A 271 -8.49 15.77 -3.21
N PHE A 272 -7.45 15.83 -2.38
CA PHE A 272 -7.43 15.13 -1.09
C PHE A 272 -8.55 15.62 -0.15
N VAL A 273 -8.71 16.94 0.01
CA VAL A 273 -9.75 17.54 0.88
C VAL A 273 -11.16 17.10 0.47
N ARG A 274 -11.45 17.09 -0.85
CA ARG A 274 -12.76 16.63 -1.35
C ARG A 274 -13.02 15.16 -1.09
N SER A 275 -11.99 14.31 -1.16
CA SER A 275 -12.09 12.85 -1.05
C SER A 275 -11.91 12.34 0.38
N SER A 276 -11.43 13.18 1.29
CA SER A 276 -11.18 12.81 2.69
C SER A 276 -12.50 12.74 3.48
N LYS A 277 -12.66 11.67 4.26
CA LYS A 277 -13.73 11.56 5.25
C LYS A 277 -13.38 12.27 6.57
N VAL A 278 -12.12 12.63 6.76
CA VAL A 278 -11.63 13.36 7.93
C VAL A 278 -11.60 14.83 7.59
N LYS A 279 -12.13 15.67 8.49
CA LYS A 279 -12.09 17.11 8.32
C LYS A 279 -10.64 17.60 8.42
N VAL A 280 -10.09 18.00 7.31
CA VAL A 280 -8.75 18.54 7.16
C VAL A 280 -8.80 19.76 6.24
N SER A 281 -8.12 20.82 6.59
CA SER A 281 -8.02 22.02 5.76
C SER A 281 -7.02 21.82 4.62
N ARG A 282 -7.19 22.63 3.56
CA ARG A 282 -6.25 22.65 2.44
C ARG A 282 -4.83 23.03 2.90
N ASP A 283 -4.71 23.98 3.84
CA ASP A 283 -3.41 24.44 4.33
C ASP A 283 -2.68 23.34 5.12
N GLU A 284 -3.40 22.54 5.91
CA GLU A 284 -2.85 21.36 6.56
C GLU A 284 -2.34 20.33 5.54
N VAL A 285 -3.13 20.03 4.51
CA VAL A 285 -2.70 19.14 3.43
C VAL A 285 -1.46 19.69 2.72
N MET A 286 -1.42 20.99 2.43
CA MET A 286 -0.24 21.62 1.83
C MET A 286 1.01 21.49 2.71
N LYS A 287 0.89 21.60 4.04
CA LYS A 287 2.01 21.33 4.97
C LYS A 287 2.50 19.88 4.86
N MET A 288 1.58 18.91 4.81
CA MET A 288 1.92 17.49 4.64
C MET A 288 2.61 17.20 3.31
N LEU A 289 2.15 17.83 2.22
CA LEU A 289 2.75 17.70 0.89
C LEU A 289 4.09 18.45 0.76
N ALA A 290 4.34 19.44 1.62
CA ALA A 290 5.61 20.16 1.67
C ALA A 290 6.66 19.48 2.56
N ASP A 291 6.23 18.52 3.40
CA ASP A 291 7.13 17.76 4.26
C ASP A 291 8.14 16.98 3.39
N PRO A 292 9.46 17.15 3.62
CA PRO A 292 10.50 16.48 2.82
C PRO A 292 10.45 14.95 2.91
N ASP A 293 9.83 14.43 3.97
CA ASP A 293 9.66 12.99 4.14
C ASP A 293 8.48 12.44 3.31
N THR A 294 7.57 13.30 2.85
CA THR A 294 6.42 12.87 2.04
C THR A 294 6.81 12.75 0.57
N ARG A 295 6.75 11.53 0.05
CA ARG A 295 7.05 11.20 -1.35
C ARG A 295 6.02 10.26 -1.92
N PHE A 296 5.72 10.44 -3.21
CA PHE A 296 4.93 9.53 -4.02
C PHE A 296 5.82 9.03 -5.15
N SER A 297 5.92 7.72 -5.30
CA SER A 297 6.83 7.11 -6.26
C SER A 297 6.47 5.65 -6.49
N ILE A 298 6.53 5.23 -7.75
CA ILE A 298 6.42 3.81 -8.14
C ILE A 298 7.63 2.98 -7.72
N THR A 299 8.78 3.62 -7.36
CA THR A 299 9.99 2.94 -6.91
C THR A 299 9.83 2.44 -5.49
N PRO A 300 10.00 1.14 -5.21
CA PRO A 300 9.84 0.56 -3.87
C PRO A 300 11.16 0.67 -3.06
N ASP A 301 11.44 1.85 -2.53
CA ASP A 301 12.66 2.12 -1.76
C ASP A 301 12.59 1.52 -0.36
N GLY A 302 13.61 0.75 0.04
CA GLY A 302 13.78 0.21 1.38
C GLY A 302 12.75 -0.86 1.77
N VAL A 303 11.96 -1.39 0.85
CA VAL A 303 10.94 -2.41 1.14
C VAL A 303 11.57 -3.71 1.66
N LEU A 304 12.79 -4.02 1.21
CA LEU A 304 13.50 -5.21 1.67
C LEU A 304 13.82 -5.17 3.18
N LYS A 305 13.98 -3.98 3.77
CA LYS A 305 14.20 -3.82 5.23
C LYS A 305 13.07 -4.43 6.05
N TYR A 306 11.81 -4.30 5.59
CA TYR A 306 10.68 -4.96 6.25
C TYR A 306 10.79 -6.48 6.17
N ALA A 307 11.08 -7.03 5.00
CA ALA A 307 11.19 -8.47 4.81
C ALA A 307 12.35 -9.05 5.63
N GLU A 308 13.46 -8.34 5.73
CA GLU A 308 14.61 -8.71 6.57
C GLU A 308 14.24 -8.73 8.04
N PHE A 309 13.62 -7.67 8.53
CA PHE A 309 13.14 -7.59 9.90
C PHE A 309 12.12 -8.71 10.20
N MET A 310 11.06 -8.82 9.40
CA MET A 310 10.00 -9.80 9.58
C MET A 310 10.52 -11.25 9.54
N SER A 311 11.53 -11.52 8.70
CA SER A 311 12.22 -12.80 8.67
C SER A 311 13.05 -13.04 9.95
N SER A 312 13.78 -12.03 10.43
CA SER A 312 14.62 -12.15 11.64
C SER A 312 13.80 -12.43 12.89
N VAL A 313 12.59 -11.86 12.99
CA VAL A 313 11.65 -12.10 14.09
C VAL A 313 10.66 -13.25 13.81
N LYS A 314 10.87 -13.99 12.71
CA LYS A 314 10.11 -15.21 12.33
C LYS A 314 8.60 -14.99 12.06
N THR A 315 8.18 -13.76 11.74
CA THR A 315 6.80 -13.48 11.32
C THR A 315 6.54 -13.92 9.88
N ILE A 316 7.58 -14.03 9.06
CA ILE A 316 7.54 -14.67 7.74
C ILE A 316 8.55 -15.83 7.69
N LYS A 317 8.18 -16.91 6.97
CA LYS A 317 9.02 -18.10 6.81
C LYS A 317 9.94 -18.04 5.60
N VAL A 318 9.56 -17.26 4.59
CA VAL A 318 10.31 -17.12 3.34
C VAL A 318 10.79 -15.67 3.25
N LYS A 319 12.12 -15.51 3.19
CA LYS A 319 12.77 -14.20 2.97
C LYS A 319 13.04 -14.02 1.48
N PRO A 320 12.64 -12.90 0.84
CA PRO A 320 13.06 -12.61 -0.52
C PRO A 320 14.57 -12.31 -0.58
N ALA A 321 15.25 -12.76 -1.65
CA ALA A 321 16.67 -12.47 -1.86
C ALA A 321 16.90 -11.03 -2.32
N SER A 322 15.91 -10.42 -2.96
CA SER A 322 15.94 -9.03 -3.41
C SER A 322 14.53 -8.45 -3.47
N TRP A 323 14.40 -7.11 -3.54
CA TRP A 323 13.12 -6.47 -3.75
C TRP A 323 12.41 -6.93 -5.05
N LYS A 324 13.17 -7.32 -6.08
CA LYS A 324 12.64 -7.82 -7.35
C LYS A 324 11.85 -9.12 -7.22
N GLU A 325 12.10 -9.92 -6.19
CA GLU A 325 11.27 -11.11 -5.93
C GLU A 325 9.89 -10.75 -5.37
N LEU A 326 9.76 -9.60 -4.73
CA LEU A 326 8.50 -9.11 -4.21
C LEU A 326 7.63 -8.51 -5.31
N PHE A 327 8.24 -7.92 -6.33
CA PHE A 327 7.53 -7.15 -7.36
C PHE A 327 7.56 -7.85 -8.72
N PHE A 328 6.57 -7.54 -9.54
CA PHE A 328 6.52 -8.01 -10.91
C PHE A 328 7.56 -7.32 -11.81
N PRO A 329 7.95 -7.95 -12.95
CA PRO A 329 9.02 -7.43 -13.81
C PRO A 329 8.78 -6.05 -14.40
N GLU A 330 7.53 -5.58 -14.43
CA GLU A 330 7.14 -4.26 -14.99
C GLU A 330 7.96 -3.11 -14.43
N ILE A 331 8.39 -3.21 -13.16
CA ILE A 331 9.16 -2.15 -12.49
C ILE A 331 10.62 -2.55 -12.20
N HIS A 332 11.10 -3.70 -12.68
CA HIS A 332 12.47 -4.16 -12.40
C HIS A 332 13.59 -3.29 -13.00
N HIS A 333 13.24 -2.35 -13.87
CA HIS A 333 14.16 -1.35 -14.40
C HIS A 333 14.46 -0.20 -13.42
N LEU A 334 13.67 -0.08 -12.34
CA LEU A 334 13.85 0.92 -11.31
C LEU A 334 14.94 0.53 -10.29
N SER A 335 15.39 1.52 -9.51
CA SER A 335 16.47 1.39 -8.51
C SER A 335 15.99 0.92 -7.13
N GLY A 336 14.85 0.31 -7.00
CA GLY A 336 14.27 -0.12 -5.73
C GLY A 336 15.21 -0.93 -4.81
N SER A 337 14.94 -1.00 -3.50
CA SER A 337 15.80 -1.62 -2.49
C SER A 337 15.04 -2.36 -1.36
#